data_62dcda0a6c07166603935f0bac7aebf1
#
_entry.id   62dcda0a6c07166603935f0bac7aebf1
#
_cell.length_a   1.000
_cell.length_b   1.000
_cell.length_c   1.000
_cell.angle_alpha   90.00
_cell.angle_beta   90.00
_cell.angle_gamma   90.00
#
_symmetry.space_group_name_H-M   'P 1'
#
loop_
_entity.id
_entity.type
_entity.pdbx_description
1 polymer ?
#
loop_
_entity_poly.entity_id
_entity_poly.type
_entity_poly.pdbx_seq_one_letter_code
_entity_poly.pdbx_strand_id
1 'polypeptide(L)'
;MTRDTVLEAFLARQYEEGMALATASDLLELEPIDGPPPQRYLARFRCKGLVRSPDGEIVETDRFEIGIWFPSDYLRWAEPWQVLTWLGPRQVFHPNISDRLPAICVGRLVPGTPLVDLLYQCFEIITYNKVTMREDDALNHAACAWARDNRHRFPIDRRPLKRRALKLTVAGGKGAA
;
A
#
# COMPACT_ATOMS: atom_id res chain seq x y z
N MET A 1 3.11 -27.37 -20.76
CA MET A 1 2.79 -25.94 -20.54
C MET A 1 4.06 -25.16 -20.73
N THR A 2 4.12 -24.31 -21.74
CA THR A 2 5.26 -23.42 -21.96
C THR A 2 5.30 -22.40 -20.82
N ARG A 3 6.40 -22.35 -20.07
CA ARG A 3 6.62 -21.34 -19.03
C ARG A 3 6.64 -19.95 -19.69
N ASP A 4 5.88 -19.00 -19.14
CA ASP A 4 5.96 -17.61 -19.59
C ASP A 4 7.19 -16.93 -18.95
N THR A 5 8.31 -17.00 -19.68
CA THR A 5 9.61 -16.48 -19.21
C THR A 5 9.58 -14.98 -18.95
N VAL A 6 8.69 -14.22 -19.64
CA VAL A 6 8.53 -12.77 -19.43
C VAL A 6 7.87 -12.51 -18.09
N LEU A 7 6.80 -13.24 -17.79
CA LEU A 7 6.13 -13.14 -16.50
C LEU A 7 7.07 -13.59 -15.35
N GLU A 8 7.80 -14.69 -15.53
CA GLU A 8 8.77 -15.16 -14.52
C GLU A 8 9.85 -14.11 -14.23
N ALA A 9 10.42 -13.49 -15.26
CA ALA A 9 11.41 -12.43 -15.11
C ALA A 9 10.81 -11.20 -14.42
N PHE A 10 9.57 -10.84 -14.76
CA PHE A 10 8.83 -9.77 -14.07
C PHE A 10 8.67 -10.09 -12.59
N LEU A 11 8.15 -11.27 -12.24
CA LEU A 11 7.90 -11.68 -10.86
C LEU A 11 9.19 -11.73 -10.02
N ALA A 12 10.29 -12.25 -10.58
CA ALA A 12 11.59 -12.26 -9.90
C ALA A 12 12.05 -10.83 -9.56
N ARG A 13 11.91 -9.91 -10.50
CA ARG A 13 12.23 -8.49 -10.26
C ARG A 13 11.30 -7.86 -9.21
N GLN A 14 9.99 -8.16 -9.25
CA GLN A 14 9.05 -7.65 -8.25
C GLN A 14 9.42 -8.11 -6.84
N TYR A 15 9.84 -9.37 -6.70
CA TYR A 15 10.32 -9.91 -5.43
C TYR A 15 11.55 -9.15 -4.91
N GLU A 16 12.57 -8.98 -5.74
CA GLU A 16 13.81 -8.28 -5.36
C GLU A 16 13.53 -6.82 -4.94
N GLU A 17 12.80 -6.07 -5.77
CA GLU A 17 12.50 -4.66 -5.52
C GLU A 17 11.57 -4.49 -4.31
N GLY A 18 10.55 -5.33 -4.16
CA GLY A 18 9.62 -5.31 -3.04
C GLY A 18 10.31 -5.61 -1.70
N MET A 19 11.16 -6.65 -1.66
CA MET A 19 11.93 -7.00 -0.46
C MET A 19 12.96 -5.93 -0.11
N ALA A 20 13.58 -5.30 -1.10
CA ALA A 20 14.49 -4.18 -0.88
C ALA A 20 13.75 -2.96 -0.27
N LEU A 21 12.54 -2.65 -0.73
CA LEU A 21 11.70 -1.61 -0.14
C LEU A 21 11.34 -1.95 1.30
N ALA A 22 10.87 -3.16 1.58
CA ALA A 22 10.49 -3.59 2.92
C ALA A 22 11.69 -3.53 3.89
N THR A 23 12.87 -3.98 3.47
CA THR A 23 14.11 -3.88 4.26
C THR A 23 14.50 -2.43 4.56
N ALA A 24 14.22 -1.52 3.63
CA ALA A 24 14.50 -0.08 3.79
C ALA A 24 13.33 0.70 4.43
N SER A 25 12.32 0.03 4.98
CA SER A 25 11.13 0.65 5.57
C SER A 25 10.99 0.29 7.04
N ASP A 26 10.54 1.27 7.85
CA ASP A 26 10.08 1.03 9.22
C ASP A 26 8.54 0.87 9.27
N LEU A 27 7.88 1.08 8.14
CA LEU A 27 6.42 1.14 8.04
C LEU A 27 5.82 -0.02 7.25
N LEU A 28 6.64 -0.87 6.63
CA LEU A 28 6.21 -1.94 5.76
C LEU A 28 6.90 -3.26 6.10
N GLU A 29 6.09 -4.27 6.36
CA GLU A 29 6.50 -5.68 6.34
C GLU A 29 5.91 -6.34 5.10
N LEU A 30 6.70 -7.05 4.32
CA LEU A 30 6.28 -7.73 3.10
C LEU A 30 6.65 -9.21 3.19
N GLU A 31 5.65 -10.07 3.08
CA GLU A 31 5.79 -11.52 3.17
C GLU A 31 5.35 -12.17 1.86
N PRO A 32 6.25 -12.88 1.15
CA PRO A 32 5.85 -13.72 0.02
C PRO A 32 5.10 -14.94 0.53
N ILE A 33 3.98 -15.29 -0.13
CA ILE A 33 3.09 -16.37 0.33
C ILE A 33 3.33 -17.68 -0.43
N ASP A 34 3.84 -17.61 -1.64
CA ASP A 34 4.06 -18.76 -2.50
C ASP A 34 5.50 -18.86 -3.02
N GLY A 35 5.79 -19.92 -3.79
CA GLY A 35 7.14 -20.30 -4.19
C GLY A 35 7.84 -19.35 -5.16
N PRO A 36 9.18 -19.50 -5.36
CA PRO A 36 9.99 -18.61 -6.18
C PRO A 36 9.76 -18.80 -7.69
N PRO A 37 9.57 -17.69 -8.48
CA PRO A 37 9.29 -16.37 -7.99
C PRO A 37 7.85 -16.25 -7.46
N PRO A 38 7.62 -15.57 -6.33
CA PRO A 38 6.30 -15.48 -5.74
C PRO A 38 5.36 -14.63 -6.60
N GLN A 39 4.09 -15.05 -6.65
CA GLN A 39 3.00 -14.30 -7.27
C GLN A 39 2.13 -13.59 -6.24
N ARG A 40 2.19 -14.04 -4.97
CA ARG A 40 1.34 -13.54 -3.89
C ARG A 40 2.15 -13.02 -2.75
N TYR A 41 1.68 -11.90 -2.20
CA TYR A 41 2.32 -11.22 -1.07
C TYR A 41 1.27 -10.79 -0.04
N LEU A 42 1.68 -10.81 1.22
CA LEU A 42 1.01 -10.13 2.30
C LEU A 42 1.83 -8.89 2.68
N ALA A 43 1.23 -7.72 2.54
CA ALA A 43 1.80 -6.45 2.97
C ALA A 43 1.15 -5.99 4.27
N ARG A 44 1.96 -5.73 5.31
CA ARG A 44 1.52 -5.16 6.58
C ARG A 44 2.09 -3.77 6.72
N PHE A 45 1.22 -2.78 6.87
CA PHE A 45 1.59 -1.38 7.03
C PHE A 45 1.47 -0.96 8.50
N ARG A 46 2.50 -0.29 9.00
CA ARG A 46 2.55 0.33 10.34
C ARG A 46 2.54 1.86 10.21
N CYS A 47 1.47 2.37 9.62
CA CYS A 47 1.29 3.78 9.33
C CYS A 47 -0.06 4.26 9.86
N LYS A 48 -0.22 5.57 9.99
CA LYS A 48 -1.46 6.14 10.48
C LYS A 48 -2.60 6.00 9.48
N GLY A 49 -3.75 5.60 9.96
CA GLY A 49 -5.01 5.55 9.22
C GLY A 49 -6.20 5.58 10.17
N LEU A 50 -7.41 5.52 9.66
CA LEU A 50 -8.63 5.63 10.46
C LEU A 50 -9.44 4.35 10.45
N VAL A 51 -10.04 4.07 11.60
CA VAL A 51 -11.04 3.02 11.79
C VAL A 51 -12.26 3.59 12.51
N ARG A 52 -13.40 2.91 12.36
CA ARG A 52 -14.58 3.16 13.18
C ARG A 52 -14.58 2.18 14.35
N SER A 53 -14.53 2.71 15.57
CA SER A 53 -14.62 1.91 16.80
C SER A 53 -16.05 1.34 17.00
N PRO A 54 -16.23 0.35 17.89
CA PRO A 54 -17.55 -0.26 18.14
C PRO A 54 -18.63 0.72 18.63
N ASP A 55 -18.24 1.79 19.31
CA ASP A 55 -19.11 2.88 19.76
C ASP A 55 -19.36 3.96 18.68
N GLY A 56 -18.82 3.76 17.46
CA GLY A 56 -19.06 4.60 16.30
C GLY A 56 -18.09 5.75 16.12
N GLU A 57 -17.15 5.94 17.06
CA GLU A 57 -16.13 6.98 16.98
C GLU A 57 -15.10 6.69 15.87
N ILE A 58 -14.62 7.75 15.21
CA ILE A 58 -13.54 7.65 14.22
C ILE A 58 -12.22 7.92 14.92
N VAL A 59 -11.38 6.88 14.97
CA VAL A 59 -10.11 6.88 15.71
C VAL A 59 -8.93 6.48 14.81
N GLU A 60 -7.73 6.93 15.17
CA GLU A 60 -6.50 6.51 14.51
C GLU A 60 -6.10 5.08 14.90
N THR A 61 -5.55 4.35 13.95
CA THR A 61 -4.84 3.08 14.16
C THR A 61 -3.60 3.04 13.28
N ASP A 62 -2.71 2.08 13.52
CA ASP A 62 -1.42 1.98 12.84
C ASP A 62 -1.13 0.61 12.24
N ARG A 63 -2.15 -0.24 12.08
CA ARG A 63 -1.98 -1.60 11.54
C ARG A 63 -2.99 -1.88 10.45
N PHE A 64 -2.46 -2.16 9.24
CA PHE A 64 -3.26 -2.46 8.06
C PHE A 64 -2.64 -3.59 7.27
N GLU A 65 -3.48 -4.43 6.65
CA GLU A 65 -3.05 -5.60 5.89
C GLU A 65 -3.71 -5.64 4.53
N ILE A 66 -2.90 -5.90 3.50
CA ILE A 66 -3.33 -6.01 2.10
C ILE A 66 -2.69 -7.25 1.48
N GLY A 67 -3.51 -8.04 0.81
CA GLY A 67 -3.06 -9.10 -0.08
C GLY A 67 -2.79 -8.55 -1.48
N ILE A 68 -1.70 -8.99 -2.09
CA ILE A 68 -1.33 -8.63 -3.46
C ILE A 68 -1.14 -9.92 -4.26
N TRP A 69 -1.76 -10.01 -5.42
CA TRP A 69 -1.64 -11.15 -6.31
C TRP A 69 -1.37 -10.71 -7.75
N PHE A 70 -0.33 -11.28 -8.35
CA PHE A 70 -0.03 -11.16 -9.78
C PHE A 70 -0.54 -12.39 -10.51
N PRO A 71 -1.73 -12.35 -11.15
CA PRO A 71 -2.24 -13.47 -11.93
C PRO A 71 -1.38 -13.71 -13.19
N SER A 72 -1.55 -14.87 -13.81
CA SER A 72 -0.73 -15.29 -14.97
C SER A 72 -0.85 -14.38 -16.19
N ASP A 73 -1.93 -13.63 -16.29
CA ASP A 73 -2.22 -12.67 -17.36
C ASP A 73 -1.95 -11.21 -16.98
N TYR A 74 -1.36 -10.95 -15.80
CA TYR A 74 -1.14 -9.62 -15.26
C TYR A 74 -0.43 -8.64 -16.19
N LEU A 75 0.47 -9.12 -17.02
CA LEU A 75 1.20 -8.27 -17.99
C LEU A 75 0.35 -7.85 -19.19
N ARG A 76 -0.84 -8.45 -19.36
CA ARG A 76 -1.78 -8.16 -20.43
C ARG A 76 -3.05 -7.53 -19.93
N TRP A 77 -3.48 -7.95 -18.73
CA TRP A 77 -4.71 -7.50 -18.09
C TRP A 77 -4.50 -7.36 -16.59
N ALA A 78 -4.83 -6.21 -16.04
CA ALA A 78 -4.72 -5.93 -14.60
C ALA A 78 -6.05 -5.39 -14.07
N GLU A 79 -6.72 -6.22 -13.29
CA GLU A 79 -7.97 -5.85 -12.62
C GLU A 79 -7.68 -5.53 -11.15
N PRO A 80 -7.91 -4.29 -10.67
CA PRO A 80 -7.60 -3.89 -9.29
C PRO A 80 -8.18 -4.84 -8.23
N TRP A 81 -9.41 -5.29 -8.41
CA TRP A 81 -10.11 -6.20 -7.48
C TRP A 81 -9.51 -7.60 -7.39
N GLN A 82 -8.79 -8.02 -8.43
CA GLN A 82 -8.09 -9.29 -8.48
C GLN A 82 -6.68 -9.16 -7.91
N VAL A 83 -6.03 -8.03 -8.19
CA VAL A 83 -4.63 -7.78 -7.80
C VAL A 83 -4.52 -7.38 -6.34
N LEU A 84 -5.45 -6.58 -5.82
CA LEU A 84 -5.41 -6.04 -4.47
C LEU A 84 -6.62 -6.51 -3.65
N THR A 85 -6.35 -7.07 -2.48
CA THR A 85 -7.36 -7.53 -1.53
C THR A 85 -7.15 -6.83 -0.19
N TRP A 86 -8.16 -6.11 0.29
CA TRP A 86 -8.13 -5.57 1.65
C TRP A 86 -8.33 -6.70 2.66
N LEU A 87 -7.36 -6.92 3.55
CA LEU A 87 -7.41 -7.97 4.56
C LEU A 87 -7.74 -7.47 5.96
N GLY A 88 -7.42 -6.22 6.26
CA GLY A 88 -7.75 -5.70 7.57
C GLY A 88 -7.14 -4.34 7.93
N PRO A 89 -7.72 -3.71 8.93
CA PRO A 89 -8.90 -4.11 9.74
C PRO A 89 -10.23 -3.94 8.98
N ARG A 90 -11.25 -4.72 9.36
CA ARG A 90 -12.61 -4.62 8.74
C ARG A 90 -13.29 -3.28 9.04
N GLN A 91 -12.95 -2.67 10.17
CA GLN A 91 -13.50 -1.39 10.61
C GLN A 91 -12.80 -0.18 9.97
N VAL A 92 -11.98 -0.42 8.95
CA VAL A 92 -11.31 0.68 8.23
C VAL A 92 -12.31 1.75 7.80
N PHE A 93 -11.93 2.99 7.98
CA PHE A 93 -12.79 4.13 7.65
C PHE A 93 -12.06 5.02 6.65
N HIS A 94 -12.26 4.74 5.36
CA HIS A 94 -11.63 5.44 4.24
C HIS A 94 -12.51 5.40 2.98
N PRO A 95 -12.68 6.51 2.25
CA PRO A 95 -13.53 6.53 1.04
C PRO A 95 -13.14 5.51 -0.03
N ASN A 96 -11.84 5.25 -0.19
CA ASN A 96 -11.31 4.32 -1.20
C ASN A 96 -11.27 2.85 -0.74
N ILE A 97 -11.70 2.53 0.47
CA ILE A 97 -11.68 1.17 1.02
C ILE A 97 -13.10 0.79 1.41
N SER A 98 -13.55 -0.37 0.94
CA SER A 98 -14.92 -0.82 1.20
C SER A 98 -15.11 -1.27 2.65
N ASP A 99 -16.23 -0.91 3.22
CA ASP A 99 -16.71 -1.37 4.53
C ASP A 99 -17.46 -2.72 4.44
N ARG A 100 -17.72 -3.22 3.23
CA ARG A 100 -18.51 -4.44 2.98
C ARG A 100 -17.72 -5.53 2.29
N LEU A 101 -16.85 -5.16 1.35
CA LEU A 101 -16.07 -6.07 0.51
C LEU A 101 -14.58 -5.94 0.85
N PRO A 102 -13.76 -6.98 0.63
CA PRO A 102 -12.31 -6.92 0.83
C PRO A 102 -11.63 -6.15 -0.33
N ALA A 103 -12.03 -4.89 -0.53
CA ALA A 103 -11.70 -4.11 -1.70
C ALA A 103 -11.08 -2.75 -1.36
N ILE A 104 -10.04 -2.39 -2.10
CA ILE A 104 -9.39 -1.08 -2.10
C ILE A 104 -9.34 -0.53 -3.52
N CYS A 105 -9.77 0.72 -3.69
CA CYS A 105 -9.76 1.39 -4.99
C CYS A 105 -8.50 2.25 -5.13
N VAL A 106 -7.55 1.78 -5.91
CA VAL A 106 -6.34 2.53 -6.27
C VAL A 106 -6.54 3.39 -7.53
N GLY A 107 -7.72 3.28 -8.16
CA GLY A 107 -8.01 3.84 -9.46
C GLY A 107 -7.72 2.82 -10.58
N ARG A 108 -7.48 3.32 -11.79
CA ARG A 108 -7.15 2.45 -12.93
C ARG A 108 -5.77 1.83 -12.73
N LEU A 109 -5.71 0.51 -12.82
CA LEU A 109 -4.47 -0.25 -12.80
C LEU A 109 -4.00 -0.55 -14.22
N VAL A 110 -2.73 -0.26 -14.49
CA VAL A 110 -2.10 -0.55 -15.79
C VAL A 110 -1.42 -1.93 -15.70
N PRO A 111 -1.59 -2.82 -16.71
CA PRO A 111 -0.85 -4.08 -16.77
C PRO A 111 0.65 -3.86 -16.61
N GLY A 112 1.30 -4.70 -15.79
CA GLY A 112 2.72 -4.58 -15.50
C GLY A 112 3.10 -3.50 -14.48
N THR A 113 2.14 -2.88 -13.79
CA THR A 113 2.45 -1.97 -12.66
C THR A 113 3.31 -2.68 -11.63
N PRO A 114 4.48 -2.12 -11.24
CA PRO A 114 5.39 -2.75 -10.29
C PRO A 114 4.79 -2.93 -8.88
N LEU A 115 5.25 -3.95 -8.16
CA LEU A 115 4.88 -4.19 -6.76
C LEU A 115 5.14 -2.97 -5.87
N VAL A 116 6.29 -2.33 -6.05
CA VAL A 116 6.67 -1.13 -5.31
C VAL A 116 5.65 -0.01 -5.51
N ASP A 117 5.17 0.20 -6.74
CA ASP A 117 4.17 1.24 -7.03
C ASP A 117 2.81 0.91 -6.40
N LEU A 118 2.41 -0.37 -6.40
CA LEU A 118 1.19 -0.82 -5.71
C LEU A 118 1.28 -0.58 -4.20
N LEU A 119 2.43 -0.87 -3.59
CA LEU A 119 2.68 -0.65 -2.17
C LEU A 119 2.60 0.85 -1.82
N TYR A 120 3.19 1.73 -2.64
CA TYR A 120 3.07 3.18 -2.46
C TYR A 120 1.63 3.67 -2.62
N GLN A 121 0.90 3.19 -3.63
CA GLN A 121 -0.51 3.59 -3.82
C GLN A 121 -1.37 3.19 -2.62
N CYS A 122 -1.17 1.98 -2.07
CA CYS A 122 -1.86 1.54 -0.87
C CYS A 122 -1.49 2.41 0.35
N PHE A 123 -0.21 2.71 0.54
CA PHE A 123 0.27 3.57 1.62
C PHE A 123 -0.36 4.98 1.55
N GLU A 124 -0.36 5.60 0.37
CA GLU A 124 -0.96 6.93 0.16
C GLU A 124 -2.47 6.95 0.47
N ILE A 125 -3.18 5.86 0.15
CA ILE A 125 -4.60 5.72 0.49
C ILE A 125 -4.74 5.56 2.01
N ILE A 126 -4.09 4.59 2.63
CA ILE A 126 -4.22 4.32 4.07
C ILE A 126 -3.98 5.57 4.90
N THR A 127 -2.97 6.36 4.53
CA THR A 127 -2.54 7.57 5.25
C THR A 127 -3.32 8.83 4.87
N TYR A 128 -4.39 8.71 4.09
CA TYR A 128 -5.21 9.84 3.63
C TYR A 128 -4.48 10.90 2.79
N ASN A 129 -3.33 10.55 2.21
CA ASN A 129 -2.67 11.39 1.20
C ASN A 129 -3.41 11.32 -0.15
N LYS A 130 -4.07 10.18 -0.44
CA LYS A 130 -4.93 9.98 -1.61
C LYS A 130 -6.34 9.62 -1.14
N VAL A 131 -7.30 10.51 -1.39
CA VAL A 131 -8.70 10.37 -0.94
C VAL A 131 -9.64 10.75 -2.07
N THR A 132 -10.61 9.88 -2.41
CA THR A 132 -11.71 10.30 -3.28
C THR A 132 -12.72 11.13 -2.50
N MET A 133 -13.15 12.25 -3.09
CA MET A 133 -14.17 13.14 -2.55
C MET A 133 -15.49 13.05 -3.32
N ARG A 134 -15.51 12.26 -4.38
CA ARG A 134 -16.71 12.02 -5.22
C ARG A 134 -17.43 10.80 -4.70
N GLU A 135 -18.71 10.96 -4.45
CA GLU A 135 -19.57 9.92 -3.90
C GLU A 135 -19.72 8.74 -4.87
N ASP A 136 -19.78 9.03 -6.17
CA ASP A 136 -19.91 8.02 -7.23
C ASP A 136 -18.69 7.08 -7.32
N ASP A 137 -17.52 7.56 -6.89
CA ASP A 137 -16.25 6.80 -6.93
C ASP A 137 -15.91 6.18 -5.57
N ALA A 138 -16.69 6.48 -4.52
CA ALA A 138 -16.39 6.04 -3.17
C ALA A 138 -16.88 4.61 -2.90
N LEU A 139 -16.00 3.78 -2.35
CA LEU A 139 -16.35 2.44 -1.86
C LEU A 139 -17.02 2.47 -0.48
N ASN A 140 -16.76 3.54 0.29
CA ASN A 140 -17.36 3.81 1.58
C ASN A 140 -17.96 5.20 1.58
N HIS A 141 -19.28 5.28 1.34
CA HIS A 141 -20.00 6.55 1.23
C HIS A 141 -19.99 7.36 2.54
N ALA A 142 -20.10 6.67 3.69
CA ALA A 142 -20.07 7.32 4.98
C ALA A 142 -18.69 7.98 5.23
N ALA A 143 -17.61 7.30 4.90
CA ALA A 143 -16.26 7.85 4.99
C ALA A 143 -16.05 9.01 3.99
N CYS A 144 -16.63 8.93 2.80
CA CYS A 144 -16.56 9.99 1.80
C CYS A 144 -17.29 11.26 2.26
N ALA A 145 -18.50 11.13 2.80
CA ALA A 145 -19.25 12.25 3.36
C ALA A 145 -18.47 12.90 4.53
N TRP A 146 -17.98 12.08 5.45
CA TRP A 146 -17.18 12.55 6.58
C TRP A 146 -15.90 13.28 6.14
N ALA A 147 -15.19 12.73 5.15
CA ALA A 147 -13.93 13.28 4.67
C ALA A 147 -14.07 14.70 4.09
N ARG A 148 -15.21 15.03 3.48
CA ARG A 148 -15.47 16.38 2.94
C ARG A 148 -15.42 17.45 4.03
N ASP A 149 -15.95 17.14 5.22
CA ASP A 149 -16.10 18.09 6.32
C ASP A 149 -14.98 18.03 7.35
N ASN A 150 -14.14 16.97 7.30
CA ASN A 150 -13.16 16.66 8.34
C ASN A 150 -11.71 16.58 7.82
N ARG A 151 -11.35 17.33 6.78
CA ARG A 151 -9.97 17.29 6.21
C ARG A 151 -8.89 17.57 7.25
N HIS A 152 -9.18 18.42 8.25
CA HIS A 152 -8.27 18.74 9.36
C HIS A 152 -8.00 17.57 10.30
N ARG A 153 -8.81 16.50 10.24
CA ARG A 153 -8.68 15.27 11.03
C ARG A 153 -8.03 14.11 10.27
N PHE A 154 -7.54 14.33 9.05
CA PHE A 154 -6.88 13.29 8.31
C PHE A 154 -5.59 12.86 9.03
N PRO A 155 -5.36 11.55 9.19
CA PRO A 155 -4.22 11.01 9.91
C PRO A 155 -2.97 10.97 9.02
N ILE A 156 -2.66 12.08 8.34
CA ILE A 156 -1.55 12.14 7.38
C ILE A 156 -0.26 11.71 8.05
N ASP A 157 0.28 10.58 7.61
CA ASP A 157 1.58 10.11 8.04
C ASP A 157 2.67 10.77 7.17
N ARG A 158 3.52 11.58 7.78
CA ARG A 158 4.60 12.29 7.09
C ARG A 158 5.89 11.48 7.02
N ARG A 159 5.92 10.30 7.66
CA ARG A 159 7.07 9.40 7.56
C ARG A 159 7.12 8.82 6.13
N PRO A 160 8.29 8.82 5.47
CA PRO A 160 8.41 8.22 4.15
C PRO A 160 8.29 6.69 4.25
N LEU A 161 7.63 6.05 3.31
CA LEU A 161 7.56 4.59 3.26
C LEU A 161 8.96 3.97 3.16
N LYS A 162 9.83 4.56 2.34
CA LYS A 162 11.25 4.20 2.28
C LYS A 162 12.07 5.17 3.14
N ARG A 163 12.85 4.63 4.08
CA ARG A 163 13.79 5.44 4.88
C ARG A 163 14.73 6.24 4.00
N ARG A 164 14.97 7.49 4.38
CA ARG A 164 16.02 8.30 3.75
C ARG A 164 17.36 7.91 4.40
N ALA A 165 18.30 7.39 3.60
CA ALA A 165 19.68 7.19 4.05
C ALA A 165 20.32 8.56 4.28
N LEU A 166 20.66 8.89 5.54
CA LEU A 166 21.46 10.07 5.87
C LEU A 166 22.93 9.72 5.56
N LYS A 167 23.49 10.29 4.51
CA LYS A 167 24.93 10.27 4.28
C LYS A 167 25.57 11.33 5.19
N LEU A 168 26.07 10.92 6.36
CA LEU A 168 26.90 11.76 7.18
C LEU A 168 28.31 11.77 6.58
N THR A 169 28.67 12.88 5.93
CA THR A 169 30.06 13.13 5.54
C THR A 169 30.73 13.78 6.74
N VAL A 170 31.55 13.03 7.46
CA VAL A 170 32.42 13.61 8.48
C VAL A 170 33.52 14.36 7.74
N ALA A 171 33.48 15.68 7.74
CA ALA A 171 34.57 16.49 7.28
C ALA A 171 35.77 16.23 8.24
N GLY A 172 36.76 15.50 7.75
CA GLY A 172 37.99 15.25 8.50
C GLY A 172 38.67 16.57 8.79
N GLY A 173 38.63 17.01 10.05
CA GLY A 173 39.43 18.14 10.50
C GLY A 173 40.91 17.77 10.29
N LYS A 174 41.57 18.46 9.36
CA LYS A 174 43.04 18.48 9.31
C LYS A 174 43.49 19.16 10.60
N GLY A 175 44.02 18.38 11.56
CA GLY A 175 44.81 18.92 12.64
C GLY A 175 46.04 19.60 12.05
N ALA A 176 46.13 20.90 12.30
CA ALA A 176 47.37 21.63 12.09
C ALA A 176 48.34 21.22 13.20
N ALA A 177 49.50 20.76 12.79
CA ALA A 177 50.66 20.64 13.63
C ALA A 177 51.34 21.99 13.84
#